data_a4d0b6f984a48f9de422491fd06f7e83
#
_entry.id   a4d0b6f984a48f9de422491fd06f7e83
#
_cell.length_a   1.000
_cell.length_b   1.000
_cell.length_c   1.000
_cell.angle_alpha   90.00
_cell.angle_beta   90.00
_cell.angle_gamma   90.00
#
_symmetry.space_group_name_H-M   'P 1'
#
loop_
_entity.id
_entity.type
_entity.pdbx_description
1 polymer ?
#
loop_
_entity_poly.entity_id
_entity_poly.type
_entity_poly.pdbx_seq_one_letter_code
_entity_poly.pdbx_strand_id
1 'polypeptide(L)'
;MVQGSWSRRDLLKSAGAGVVAAGASGGVLAWMDEYIVGAKSGAGVEAAASVSDTEHARIDLREHTGLTLVCGQYSADRGEALHGRDDVAFVQRDRRLTYVSTPTTEAASVDAEVLPWGVDRVDADVAHGEGSTGAGGDVAVVDGGIDPTHPDLEGNLADPDSDGAHESWVDCSEGDCEYAWADEGGHGTHVAGTIAADGSDRVVGVAPAATLHALKVCGSGGQCRTSAIVEAIRYAADQGWDVINLSLGSPQESPALQQAGKYARKAGVLPVAAAGNRGSPDSVGYPAAYPEYLAVSATNADDDVAEFSSTGPEVDVAAPGAGVCSSFVDGYESLDGTSMASPHVAGAAAQVLADGDDAAAAERRLLDSAEDIGKPDAEQGAGLVDVAAALGYDSSDDGTGDGPGCPN
;
A
#
# COMPACT_ATOMS: atom_id res chain seq x y z
N MET A 1 7.38 -38.59 -7.85
CA MET A 1 7.67 -38.31 -6.43
C MET A 1 7.12 -36.92 -6.20
N VAL A 2 6.03 -36.82 -5.47
CA VAL A 2 5.28 -35.58 -5.25
C VAL A 2 6.06 -34.80 -4.20
N GLN A 3 6.59 -33.62 -4.56
CA GLN A 3 7.11 -32.64 -3.59
C GLN A 3 5.89 -32.05 -2.87
N GLY A 4 5.79 -32.31 -1.57
CA GLY A 4 4.76 -31.72 -0.73
C GLY A 4 5.02 -30.22 -0.60
N SER A 5 4.10 -29.41 -1.08
CA SER A 5 4.00 -28.01 -0.74
C SER A 5 3.57 -27.90 0.72
N TRP A 6 4.36 -27.26 1.54
CA TRP A 6 3.98 -26.90 2.90
C TRP A 6 2.89 -25.83 2.82
N SER A 7 1.75 -26.11 3.46
CA SER A 7 0.71 -25.09 3.57
C SER A 7 1.17 -24.01 4.56
N ARG A 8 0.80 -22.75 4.30
CA ARG A 8 1.13 -21.60 5.17
C ARG A 8 0.65 -21.80 6.62
N ARG A 9 -0.38 -22.57 6.84
CA ARG A 9 -0.86 -23.00 8.17
C ARG A 9 0.18 -23.78 8.99
N ASP A 10 1.12 -24.44 8.32
CA ASP A 10 2.19 -25.19 8.99
C ASP A 10 3.36 -24.29 9.36
N LEU A 11 3.57 -23.18 8.63
CA LEU A 11 4.57 -22.14 8.93
C LEU A 11 4.14 -21.26 10.12
N LEU A 12 2.87 -20.88 10.19
CA LEU A 12 2.33 -20.06 11.29
C LEU A 12 2.35 -20.80 12.64
N LYS A 13 2.19 -22.12 12.64
CA LYS A 13 2.26 -22.95 13.87
C LYS A 13 3.68 -23.07 14.44
N SER A 14 4.71 -22.78 13.66
CA SER A 14 6.10 -22.82 14.12
C SER A 14 6.59 -21.50 14.72
N ALA A 15 5.92 -20.37 14.46
CA ALA A 15 6.26 -19.03 14.96
C ALA A 15 5.71 -18.72 16.38
N GLY A 16 4.81 -19.55 16.91
CA GLY A 16 4.04 -19.32 18.13
C GLY A 16 4.56 -19.99 19.40
N ALA A 17 5.88 -20.14 19.64
CA ALA A 17 6.38 -20.66 20.90
C ALA A 17 7.75 -20.03 21.30
N GLY A 18 7.72 -18.77 21.63
CA GLY A 18 8.82 -18.11 22.36
C GLY A 18 8.82 -18.53 23.83
N VAL A 19 9.31 -19.73 24.16
CA VAL A 19 9.53 -20.13 25.56
C VAL A 19 10.77 -19.42 26.08
N VAL A 20 10.58 -18.46 26.98
CA VAL A 20 11.64 -17.90 27.81
C VAL A 20 12.10 -18.99 28.79
N ALA A 21 13.20 -19.66 28.48
CA ALA A 21 13.93 -20.48 29.45
C ALA A 21 14.99 -19.61 30.13
N ALA A 22 14.72 -19.20 31.36
CA ALA A 22 15.74 -18.59 32.22
C ALA A 22 16.73 -19.67 32.68
N GLY A 23 17.95 -19.62 32.16
CA GLY A 23 19.08 -20.44 32.62
C GLY A 23 20.36 -19.60 32.59
N ALA A 24 20.89 -19.32 33.78
CA ALA A 24 22.05 -18.47 34.01
C ALA A 24 23.33 -19.11 33.45
N SER A 25 23.95 -18.43 32.48
CA SER A 25 25.40 -18.39 32.26
C SER A 25 25.69 -17.18 31.38
N GLY A 26 26.59 -16.30 31.85
CA GLY A 26 26.92 -15.01 31.25
C GLY A 26 27.62 -15.15 29.89
N GLY A 27 26.83 -15.30 28.85
CA GLY A 27 27.20 -15.09 27.48
C GLY A 27 26.50 -13.83 26.98
N VAL A 28 27.22 -12.91 26.37
CA VAL A 28 26.65 -11.79 25.63
C VAL A 28 25.69 -12.39 24.62
N LEU A 29 24.39 -12.23 24.82
CA LEU A 29 23.39 -12.57 23.82
C LEU A 29 23.71 -11.73 22.57
N ALA A 30 24.30 -12.35 21.55
CA ALA A 30 24.46 -11.74 20.25
C ALA A 30 23.04 -11.41 19.77
N TRP A 31 22.76 -10.12 19.60
CA TRP A 31 21.49 -9.65 19.08
C TRP A 31 21.35 -10.20 17.66
N MET A 32 20.38 -11.07 17.46
CA MET A 32 20.03 -11.55 16.13
C MET A 32 19.16 -10.49 15.47
N ASP A 33 19.64 -9.96 14.37
CA ASP A 33 18.87 -9.03 13.54
C ASP A 33 18.16 -9.81 12.43
N GLU A 34 17.01 -9.32 12.01
CA GLU A 34 16.28 -9.83 10.86
C GLU A 34 16.82 -9.20 9.58
N TYR A 35 17.10 -10.04 8.58
CA TYR A 35 17.64 -9.60 7.30
C TYR A 35 16.88 -10.19 6.12
N ILE A 36 16.97 -9.48 5.00
CA ILE A 36 16.54 -9.91 3.67
C ILE A 36 17.79 -10.02 2.81
N VAL A 37 18.03 -11.21 2.24
CA VAL A 37 19.15 -11.51 1.36
C VAL A 37 18.62 -11.73 -0.06
N GLY A 38 19.01 -10.88 -1.00
CA GLY A 38 18.69 -11.03 -2.42
C GLY A 38 19.70 -11.95 -3.11
N ALA A 39 19.29 -13.18 -3.43
CA ALA A 39 20.12 -14.19 -4.08
C ALA A 39 19.86 -14.25 -5.58
N LYS A 40 20.96 -14.29 -6.40
CA LYS A 40 20.93 -14.36 -7.87
C LYS A 40 20.86 -15.79 -8.41
N SER A 41 21.09 -16.79 -7.55
CA SER A 41 21.16 -18.19 -7.96
C SER A 41 20.72 -19.13 -6.83
N GLY A 42 20.45 -20.39 -7.15
CA GLY A 42 20.19 -21.43 -6.16
C GLY A 42 21.34 -21.57 -5.15
N ALA A 43 22.60 -21.43 -5.57
CA ALA A 43 23.74 -21.46 -4.66
C ALA A 43 23.74 -20.27 -3.68
N GLY A 44 23.32 -19.07 -4.12
CA GLY A 44 23.13 -17.93 -3.26
C GLY A 44 22.00 -18.13 -2.24
N VAL A 45 20.88 -18.72 -2.66
CA VAL A 45 19.76 -19.10 -1.79
C VAL A 45 20.21 -20.07 -0.71
N GLU A 46 20.88 -21.15 -1.09
CA GLU A 46 21.39 -22.14 -0.12
C GLU A 46 22.46 -21.54 0.81
N ALA A 47 23.30 -20.64 0.30
CA ALA A 47 24.28 -19.95 1.14
C ALA A 47 23.58 -19.06 2.19
N ALA A 48 22.56 -18.30 1.81
CA ALA A 48 21.79 -17.47 2.73
C ALA A 48 21.06 -18.36 3.77
N ALA A 49 20.36 -19.40 3.32
CA ALA A 49 19.63 -20.32 4.19
C ALA A 49 20.53 -21.06 5.16
N SER A 50 21.73 -21.49 4.72
CA SER A 50 22.67 -22.26 5.56
C SER A 50 23.29 -21.48 6.72
N VAL A 51 23.31 -20.15 6.62
CA VAL A 51 23.85 -19.27 7.67
C VAL A 51 22.78 -18.53 8.46
N SER A 52 21.50 -18.68 8.07
CA SER A 52 20.36 -18.21 8.85
C SER A 52 20.18 -19.07 10.09
N ASP A 53 19.92 -18.42 11.22
CA ASP A 53 19.55 -19.12 12.47
C ASP A 53 18.07 -19.53 12.47
N THR A 54 17.23 -18.71 11.80
CA THR A 54 15.81 -19.04 11.53
C THR A 54 15.41 -18.38 10.21
N GLU A 55 15.02 -19.20 9.23
CA GLU A 55 14.43 -18.71 7.98
C GLU A 55 12.93 -18.51 8.17
N HIS A 56 12.41 -17.34 7.82
CA HIS A 56 10.99 -17.00 7.95
C HIS A 56 10.25 -17.09 6.63
N ALA A 57 10.88 -16.67 5.53
CA ALA A 57 10.28 -16.66 4.22
C ALA A 57 11.31 -16.81 3.10
N ARG A 58 10.85 -17.36 1.97
CA ARG A 58 11.52 -17.29 0.66
C ARG A 58 10.56 -16.68 -0.33
N ILE A 59 10.93 -15.53 -0.89
CA ILE A 59 10.11 -14.78 -1.83
C ILE A 59 10.72 -14.94 -3.22
N ASP A 60 10.01 -15.58 -4.12
CA ASP A 60 10.49 -15.85 -5.48
C ASP A 60 10.13 -14.68 -6.42
N LEU A 61 11.11 -13.87 -6.77
CA LEU A 61 11.00 -12.78 -7.73
C LEU A 61 11.74 -13.10 -9.05
N ARG A 62 12.11 -14.38 -9.29
CA ARG A 62 12.98 -14.76 -10.41
C ARG A 62 12.38 -14.47 -11.76
N GLU A 63 11.08 -14.64 -11.92
CA GLU A 63 10.42 -14.47 -13.21
C GLU A 63 10.70 -13.09 -13.82
N HIS A 64 10.63 -12.05 -13.01
CA HIS A 64 10.75 -10.67 -13.49
C HIS A 64 12.04 -9.96 -13.06
N THR A 65 12.72 -10.42 -12.01
CA THR A 65 13.95 -9.75 -11.51
C THR A 65 15.18 -10.64 -11.49
N GLY A 66 15.00 -11.95 -11.64
CA GLY A 66 16.10 -12.92 -11.53
C GLY A 66 16.53 -13.20 -10.08
N LEU A 67 15.82 -12.71 -9.07
CA LEU A 67 16.20 -12.83 -7.66
C LEU A 67 15.22 -13.72 -6.88
N THR A 68 15.78 -14.41 -5.89
CA THR A 68 15.01 -14.98 -4.77
C THR A 68 15.44 -14.26 -3.49
N LEU A 69 14.50 -13.83 -2.68
CA LEU A 69 14.80 -13.24 -1.38
C LEU A 69 14.69 -14.31 -0.29
N VAL A 70 15.69 -14.35 0.58
CA VAL A 70 15.70 -15.21 1.77
C VAL A 70 15.60 -14.29 2.99
N CYS A 71 14.51 -14.42 3.73
CA CYS A 71 14.23 -13.61 4.91
C CYS A 71 14.41 -14.44 6.18
N GLY A 72 15.14 -13.93 7.16
CA GLY A 72 15.42 -14.68 8.38
C GLY A 72 16.23 -13.93 9.41
N GLN A 73 16.52 -14.62 10.51
CA GLN A 73 17.41 -14.13 11.57
C GLN A 73 18.84 -14.55 11.29
N TYR A 74 19.75 -13.59 11.40
CA TYR A 74 21.18 -13.79 11.19
C TYR A 74 21.96 -13.12 12.31
N SER A 75 23.05 -13.75 12.76
CA SER A 75 24.04 -13.00 13.53
C SER A 75 24.74 -11.98 12.61
N ALA A 76 25.17 -10.85 13.18
CA ALA A 76 25.80 -9.77 12.42
C ALA A 76 26.97 -10.26 11.54
N ASP A 77 27.84 -11.10 12.09
CA ASP A 77 29.01 -11.65 11.37
C ASP A 77 28.61 -12.52 10.18
N ARG A 78 27.51 -13.27 10.29
CA ARG A 78 27.01 -14.15 9.22
C ARG A 78 26.33 -13.37 8.11
N GLY A 79 25.53 -12.34 8.47
CA GLY A 79 24.94 -11.42 7.50
C GLY A 79 26.02 -10.70 6.71
N GLU A 80 27.07 -10.20 7.38
CA GLU A 80 28.18 -9.52 6.74
C GLU A 80 28.98 -10.43 5.80
N ALA A 81 29.14 -11.71 6.12
CA ALA A 81 29.83 -12.68 5.27
C ALA A 81 29.13 -12.93 3.93
N LEU A 82 27.84 -12.61 3.80
CA LEU A 82 27.08 -12.72 2.54
C LEU A 82 27.31 -11.55 1.59
N HIS A 83 27.70 -10.36 2.08
CA HIS A 83 27.89 -9.16 1.26
C HIS A 83 28.98 -9.29 0.16
N GLY A 84 29.95 -10.13 0.33
CA GLY A 84 31.07 -10.30 -0.63
C GLY A 84 30.87 -11.39 -1.66
N ARG A 85 29.71 -12.03 -1.73
CA ARG A 85 29.45 -13.16 -2.62
C ARG A 85 28.94 -12.70 -3.99
N ASP A 86 29.46 -13.27 -5.06
CA ASP A 86 29.03 -12.96 -6.43
C ASP A 86 27.58 -13.39 -6.73
N ASP A 87 27.10 -14.42 -6.02
CA ASP A 87 25.75 -14.98 -6.15
C ASP A 87 24.70 -14.32 -5.23
N VAL A 88 25.11 -13.27 -4.48
CA VAL A 88 24.24 -12.40 -3.68
C VAL A 88 24.18 -11.01 -4.33
N ALA A 89 22.98 -10.44 -4.45
CA ALA A 89 22.78 -9.11 -4.99
C ALA A 89 22.87 -8.03 -3.91
N PHE A 90 22.24 -8.30 -2.76
CA PHE A 90 22.24 -7.41 -1.59
C PHE A 90 21.96 -8.19 -0.31
N VAL A 91 22.30 -7.57 0.81
CA VAL A 91 21.90 -7.96 2.17
C VAL A 91 21.39 -6.70 2.84
N GLN A 92 20.18 -6.71 3.35
CA GLN A 92 19.59 -5.59 4.08
C GLN A 92 18.90 -6.06 5.36
N ARG A 93 18.75 -5.17 6.33
CA ARG A 93 17.89 -5.44 7.49
C ARG A 93 16.43 -5.50 7.06
N ASP A 94 15.67 -6.42 7.63
CA ASP A 94 14.22 -6.43 7.53
C ASP A 94 13.67 -5.36 8.48
N ARG A 95 13.52 -4.16 7.92
CA ARG A 95 13.11 -2.96 8.67
C ARG A 95 11.60 -2.91 8.81
N ARG A 96 11.14 -2.03 9.68
CA ARG A 96 9.73 -1.69 9.80
C ARG A 96 9.46 -0.35 9.12
N LEU A 97 8.42 -0.33 8.31
CA LEU A 97 7.78 0.87 7.77
C LEU A 97 6.60 1.24 8.67
N THR A 98 6.06 2.43 8.51
CA THR A 98 4.90 2.89 9.27
C THR A 98 3.90 3.55 8.34
N TYR A 99 2.64 3.65 8.77
CA TYR A 99 1.63 4.48 8.14
C TYR A 99 2.08 5.93 8.05
N VAL A 100 1.56 6.61 7.05
CA VAL A 100 1.92 8.00 6.77
C VAL A 100 0.65 8.87 6.89
N SER A 101 0.02 8.85 8.10
CA SER A 101 -1.20 9.62 8.41
C SER A 101 -1.24 10.07 9.86
N THR A 102 -2.05 11.10 10.13
CA THR A 102 -2.40 11.59 11.46
C THR A 102 -3.89 11.89 11.52
N PRO A 103 -4.60 11.55 12.64
CA PRO A 103 -5.98 11.98 12.83
C PRO A 103 -6.08 13.50 12.89
N THR A 104 -7.10 14.09 12.24
CA THR A 104 -7.34 15.54 12.24
C THR A 104 -8.37 15.96 13.28
N THR A 105 -9.36 15.12 13.56
CA THR A 105 -10.46 15.39 14.50
C THR A 105 -10.95 14.11 15.14
N GLU A 106 -11.76 14.24 16.22
CA GLU A 106 -12.50 13.11 16.81
C GLU A 106 -13.47 12.53 15.76
N ALA A 107 -13.64 11.20 15.79
CA ALA A 107 -14.60 10.49 14.94
C ALA A 107 -15.97 11.18 14.97
N ALA A 108 -16.45 11.61 13.82
CA ALA A 108 -17.75 12.25 13.69
C ALA A 108 -18.81 11.18 13.37
N SER A 109 -19.98 11.28 14.01
CA SER A 109 -21.15 10.54 13.55
C SER A 109 -21.70 11.26 12.31
N VAL A 110 -21.48 10.69 11.14
CA VAL A 110 -22.02 11.23 9.88
C VAL A 110 -23.48 10.81 9.76
N ASP A 111 -24.42 11.75 9.72
CA ASP A 111 -25.88 11.47 9.66
C ASP A 111 -26.47 11.60 8.24
N ALA A 112 -25.67 11.99 7.23
CA ALA A 112 -26.09 12.19 5.82
C ALA A 112 -25.13 11.50 4.85
N GLU A 113 -25.57 11.30 3.62
CA GLU A 113 -24.70 10.91 2.52
C GLU A 113 -23.65 12.00 2.25
N VAL A 114 -22.41 11.61 2.05
CA VAL A 114 -21.24 12.50 1.93
C VAL A 114 -20.57 12.25 0.59
N LEU A 115 -20.42 13.30 -0.22
CA LEU A 115 -19.45 13.34 -1.31
C LEU A 115 -18.15 13.94 -0.73
N PRO A 116 -17.13 13.13 -0.40
CA PRO A 116 -15.88 13.68 0.15
C PRO A 116 -15.26 14.69 -0.79
N TRP A 117 -14.79 15.82 -0.25
CA TRP A 117 -14.22 16.89 -1.06
C TRP A 117 -13.09 16.42 -2.00
N GLY A 118 -12.35 15.40 -1.58
CA GLY A 118 -11.28 14.86 -2.40
C GLY A 118 -11.80 14.07 -3.62
N VAL A 119 -12.95 13.42 -3.50
CA VAL A 119 -13.61 12.71 -4.61
C VAL A 119 -14.18 13.70 -5.64
N ASP A 120 -14.83 14.77 -5.16
CA ASP A 120 -15.28 15.91 -5.96
C ASP A 120 -14.09 16.59 -6.65
N ARG A 121 -13.06 16.98 -5.89
CA ARG A 121 -11.91 17.74 -6.41
C ARG A 121 -11.09 17.01 -7.48
N VAL A 122 -11.13 15.69 -7.53
CA VAL A 122 -10.48 14.92 -8.60
C VAL A 122 -11.43 14.60 -9.75
N ASP A 123 -12.61 15.20 -9.80
CA ASP A 123 -13.66 14.99 -10.79
C ASP A 123 -14.10 13.51 -10.94
N ALA A 124 -14.01 12.75 -9.84
CA ALA A 124 -14.46 11.35 -9.87
C ALA A 124 -15.97 11.23 -9.91
N ASP A 125 -16.71 12.15 -9.27
CA ASP A 125 -18.18 12.24 -9.32
C ASP A 125 -18.68 12.58 -10.73
N VAL A 126 -17.95 13.42 -11.49
CA VAL A 126 -18.20 13.66 -12.92
C VAL A 126 -18.07 12.35 -13.70
N ALA A 127 -17.01 11.58 -13.46
CA ALA A 127 -16.82 10.28 -14.10
C ALA A 127 -17.94 9.29 -13.72
N HIS A 128 -18.39 9.29 -12.44
CA HIS A 128 -19.53 8.48 -11.99
C HIS A 128 -20.81 8.88 -12.74
N GLY A 129 -21.05 10.18 -12.94
CA GLY A 129 -22.17 10.71 -13.69
C GLY A 129 -22.20 10.21 -15.15
N GLU A 130 -21.06 9.99 -15.76
CA GLU A 130 -20.89 9.43 -17.11
C GLU A 130 -20.92 7.88 -17.14
N GLY A 131 -20.97 7.23 -15.96
CA GLY A 131 -21.07 5.78 -15.80
C GLY A 131 -19.73 5.05 -15.61
N SER A 132 -18.62 5.79 -15.47
CA SER A 132 -17.32 5.23 -15.11
C SER A 132 -17.20 5.14 -13.60
N THR A 133 -17.16 3.90 -13.08
CA THR A 133 -17.16 3.61 -11.63
C THR A 133 -16.04 2.67 -11.22
N GLY A 134 -15.14 2.32 -12.13
CA GLY A 134 -14.05 1.38 -11.88
C GLY A 134 -14.50 -0.09 -11.88
N ALA A 135 -15.72 -0.40 -12.36
CA ALA A 135 -16.22 -1.77 -12.41
C ALA A 135 -15.31 -2.69 -13.25
N GLY A 136 -14.81 -3.74 -12.64
CA GLY A 136 -13.86 -4.68 -13.26
C GLY A 136 -12.38 -4.34 -13.00
N GLY A 137 -12.08 -3.25 -12.30
CA GLY A 137 -10.74 -2.97 -11.79
C GLY A 137 -10.50 -3.63 -10.45
N ASP A 138 -9.33 -4.24 -10.25
CA ASP A 138 -8.91 -4.93 -9.04
C ASP A 138 -7.82 -4.13 -8.32
N VAL A 139 -8.07 -3.73 -7.05
CA VAL A 139 -7.15 -2.92 -6.26
C VAL A 139 -6.69 -3.66 -4.99
N ALA A 140 -5.38 -3.91 -4.89
CA ALA A 140 -4.77 -4.45 -3.70
C ALA A 140 -4.42 -3.31 -2.70
N VAL A 141 -4.97 -3.38 -1.50
CA VAL A 141 -4.66 -2.47 -0.40
C VAL A 141 -3.62 -3.13 0.50
N VAL A 142 -2.35 -2.73 0.37
CA VAL A 142 -1.23 -3.25 1.17
C VAL A 142 -1.07 -2.39 2.42
N ASP A 143 -1.76 -2.77 3.50
CA ASP A 143 -1.96 -1.91 4.69
C ASP A 143 -2.20 -2.73 5.98
N GLY A 144 -3.02 -2.23 6.90
CA GLY A 144 -3.47 -2.86 8.14
C GLY A 144 -4.62 -3.84 8.01
N GLY A 145 -5.10 -4.05 6.79
CA GLY A 145 -6.32 -4.81 6.50
C GLY A 145 -7.46 -3.90 6.05
N ILE A 146 -8.66 -4.47 5.95
CA ILE A 146 -9.92 -3.75 5.67
C ILE A 146 -10.97 -4.30 6.63
N ASP A 147 -11.88 -3.45 7.12
CA ASP A 147 -13.03 -3.91 7.91
C ASP A 147 -14.03 -4.66 7.00
N PRO A 148 -14.20 -5.99 7.19
CA PRO A 148 -15.08 -6.80 6.34
C PRO A 148 -16.57 -6.50 6.50
N THR A 149 -16.93 -5.74 7.53
CA THR A 149 -18.32 -5.48 7.91
C THR A 149 -18.75 -4.02 7.68
N HIS A 150 -17.83 -3.19 7.14
CA HIS A 150 -18.15 -1.79 6.89
C HIS A 150 -19.18 -1.67 5.74
N PRO A 151 -20.34 -0.99 5.98
CA PRO A 151 -21.45 -1.00 5.03
C PRO A 151 -21.11 -0.43 3.64
N ASP A 152 -20.23 0.56 3.53
CA ASP A 152 -19.80 1.12 2.25
C ASP A 152 -18.68 0.31 1.57
N LEU A 153 -18.18 -0.77 2.17
CA LEU A 153 -17.08 -1.57 1.63
C LEU A 153 -17.47 -3.03 1.35
N GLU A 154 -18.43 -3.57 2.10
CA GLU A 154 -18.85 -4.98 2.02
C GLU A 154 -19.18 -5.39 0.59
N GLY A 155 -19.84 -4.49 -0.18
CA GLY A 155 -20.26 -4.73 -1.57
C GLY A 155 -19.09 -4.83 -2.56
N ASN A 156 -17.96 -4.21 -2.26
CA ASN A 156 -16.78 -4.10 -3.14
C ASN A 156 -15.60 -4.95 -2.70
N LEU A 157 -15.67 -5.59 -1.53
CA LEU A 157 -14.67 -6.58 -1.15
C LEU A 157 -14.77 -7.81 -2.07
N ALA A 158 -13.63 -8.30 -2.52
CA ALA A 158 -13.56 -9.62 -3.14
C ALA A 158 -14.18 -10.66 -2.20
N ASP A 159 -14.79 -11.72 -2.73
CA ASP A 159 -15.47 -12.74 -1.92
C ASP A 159 -14.52 -13.28 -0.81
N PRO A 160 -14.80 -12.99 0.47
CA PRO A 160 -13.92 -13.35 1.59
C PRO A 160 -13.71 -14.86 1.75
N ASP A 161 -14.61 -15.67 1.22
CA ASP A 161 -14.53 -17.12 1.23
C ASP A 161 -13.78 -17.70 0.03
N SER A 162 -13.44 -16.85 -0.96
CA SER A 162 -12.62 -17.24 -2.10
C SER A 162 -11.16 -17.38 -1.72
N ASP A 163 -10.56 -18.52 -2.03
CA ASP A 163 -9.14 -18.77 -1.78
C ASP A 163 -8.28 -17.80 -2.59
N GLY A 164 -7.49 -17.01 -1.88
CA GLY A 164 -6.58 -16.04 -2.49
C GLY A 164 -7.16 -14.64 -2.74
N ALA A 165 -8.42 -14.35 -2.37
CA ALA A 165 -9.01 -13.01 -2.51
C ALA A 165 -8.34 -11.99 -1.59
N HIS A 166 -7.98 -12.40 -0.39
CA HIS A 166 -7.32 -11.60 0.64
C HIS A 166 -6.18 -12.40 1.29
N GLU A 167 -5.23 -11.73 1.93
CA GLU A 167 -4.13 -12.41 2.61
C GLU A 167 -3.61 -11.59 3.80
N SER A 168 -2.97 -12.25 4.77
CA SER A 168 -2.34 -11.62 5.92
C SER A 168 -0.96 -12.18 6.22
N TRP A 169 -0.02 -11.31 6.49
CA TRP A 169 1.34 -11.61 6.98
C TRP A 169 1.53 -11.24 8.45
N VAL A 170 0.46 -10.81 9.13
CA VAL A 170 0.47 -10.38 10.52
C VAL A 170 -0.69 -11.04 11.25
N ASP A 171 -0.42 -11.58 12.43
CA ASP A 171 -1.48 -12.12 13.28
C ASP A 171 -2.37 -11.01 13.83
N CYS A 172 -3.64 -11.31 14.06
CA CYS A 172 -4.54 -10.45 14.81
C CYS A 172 -4.02 -10.25 16.24
N SER A 173 -4.07 -9.02 16.73
CA SER A 173 -3.55 -8.65 18.04
C SER A 173 -4.33 -9.32 19.19
N GLU A 174 -5.62 -9.59 19.01
CA GLU A 174 -6.48 -10.25 20.00
C GLU A 174 -6.66 -11.76 19.78
N GLY A 175 -6.13 -12.28 18.68
CA GLY A 175 -6.10 -13.73 18.40
C GLY A 175 -7.41 -14.35 17.89
N ASP A 176 -8.49 -13.60 17.76
CA ASP A 176 -9.85 -14.08 17.45
C ASP A 176 -10.55 -13.30 16.32
N CYS A 177 -9.81 -12.73 15.34
CA CYS A 177 -10.45 -12.10 14.18
C CYS A 177 -11.17 -13.16 13.34
N GLU A 178 -12.35 -12.84 12.84
CA GLU A 178 -13.11 -13.68 11.93
C GLU A 178 -12.30 -13.95 10.65
N TYR A 179 -11.67 -12.89 10.12
CA TYR A 179 -10.73 -12.97 9.00
C TYR A 179 -9.35 -12.45 9.44
N ALA A 180 -8.28 -13.19 9.11
CA ALA A 180 -6.92 -12.81 9.47
C ALA A 180 -6.49 -11.46 8.85
N TRP A 181 -7.10 -11.07 7.74
CA TRP A 181 -6.85 -9.83 7.02
C TRP A 181 -7.73 -8.66 7.49
N ALA A 182 -8.64 -8.85 8.44
CA ALA A 182 -9.48 -7.78 8.96
C ALA A 182 -8.62 -6.67 9.60
N ASP A 183 -9.05 -5.42 9.39
CA ASP A 183 -8.38 -4.26 9.97
C ASP A 183 -8.74 -4.11 11.46
N GLU A 184 -7.75 -3.77 12.26
CA GLU A 184 -7.91 -3.51 13.70
C GLU A 184 -7.54 -2.06 14.04
N GLY A 185 -6.98 -1.31 13.10
CA GLY A 185 -6.44 0.03 13.31
C GLY A 185 -7.19 1.13 12.57
N GLY A 186 -8.02 0.78 11.59
CA GLY A 186 -8.85 1.67 10.79
C GLY A 186 -8.12 2.34 9.62
N HIS A 187 -6.80 2.35 9.58
CA HIS A 187 -6.06 3.04 8.52
C HIS A 187 -6.27 2.40 7.14
N GLY A 188 -6.18 1.08 7.03
CA GLY A 188 -6.41 0.39 5.77
C GLY A 188 -7.87 0.44 5.31
N THR A 189 -8.81 0.45 6.27
CA THR A 189 -10.23 0.68 6.00
C THR A 189 -10.48 2.07 5.43
N HIS A 190 -9.82 3.11 5.97
CA HIS A 190 -9.90 4.47 5.46
C HIS A 190 -9.33 4.57 4.03
N VAL A 191 -8.19 3.99 3.79
CA VAL A 191 -7.57 3.89 2.46
C VAL A 191 -8.50 3.18 1.47
N ALA A 192 -9.08 2.04 1.88
CA ALA A 192 -10.02 1.28 1.05
C ALA A 192 -11.28 2.09 0.71
N GLY A 193 -11.84 2.84 1.68
CA GLY A 193 -13.00 3.70 1.46
C GLY A 193 -12.71 4.83 0.49
N THR A 194 -11.55 5.47 0.57
CA THR A 194 -11.12 6.50 -0.39
C THR A 194 -11.00 5.94 -1.81
N ILE A 195 -10.55 4.69 -1.95
CA ILE A 195 -10.49 4.01 -3.25
C ILE A 195 -11.89 3.69 -3.77
N ALA A 196 -12.70 2.96 -2.97
CA ALA A 196 -13.86 2.26 -3.50
C ALA A 196 -15.01 2.08 -2.48
N ALA A 197 -15.26 3.04 -1.61
CA ALA A 197 -16.54 3.06 -0.90
C ALA A 197 -17.70 3.19 -1.91
N ASP A 198 -18.74 2.37 -1.78
CA ASP A 198 -19.82 2.25 -2.76
C ASP A 198 -21.00 3.21 -2.51
N GLY A 199 -20.96 3.99 -1.42
CA GLY A 199 -22.03 4.91 -1.04
C GLY A 199 -23.30 4.25 -0.52
N SER A 200 -23.24 2.95 -0.17
CA SER A 200 -24.41 2.21 0.32
C SER A 200 -24.95 2.73 1.63
N ASP A 201 -24.09 3.28 2.48
CA ASP A 201 -24.49 3.96 3.73
C ASP A 201 -24.23 5.47 3.61
N ARG A 202 -22.99 5.92 3.38
CA ARG A 202 -22.69 7.35 3.49
C ARG A 202 -21.62 7.88 2.53
N VAL A 203 -20.49 7.20 2.40
CA VAL A 203 -19.30 7.72 1.74
C VAL A 203 -19.10 7.03 0.40
N VAL A 204 -18.84 7.81 -0.65
CA VAL A 204 -18.46 7.31 -1.95
C VAL A 204 -16.95 7.50 -2.17
N GLY A 205 -16.28 6.49 -2.72
CA GLY A 205 -14.87 6.53 -3.11
C GLY A 205 -14.66 6.94 -4.56
N VAL A 206 -13.39 7.05 -4.99
CA VAL A 206 -13.03 7.43 -6.36
C VAL A 206 -13.49 6.40 -7.39
N ALA A 207 -13.45 5.11 -7.09
CA ALA A 207 -13.83 4.00 -7.97
C ALA A 207 -14.87 3.09 -7.29
N PRO A 208 -16.12 3.54 -7.12
CA PRO A 208 -17.12 2.93 -6.23
C PRO A 208 -17.64 1.57 -6.67
N ALA A 209 -17.13 1.01 -7.76
CA ALA A 209 -17.43 -0.36 -8.20
C ALA A 209 -16.17 -1.20 -8.47
N ALA A 210 -14.98 -0.71 -8.05
CA ALA A 210 -13.75 -1.49 -8.11
C ALA A 210 -13.72 -2.58 -7.02
N THR A 211 -13.10 -3.71 -7.33
CA THR A 211 -12.92 -4.81 -6.36
C THR A 211 -11.72 -4.53 -5.45
N LEU A 212 -11.93 -4.66 -4.14
CA LEU A 212 -10.91 -4.45 -3.12
C LEU A 212 -10.33 -5.79 -2.62
N HIS A 213 -9.00 -5.87 -2.55
CA HIS A 213 -8.25 -6.98 -2.00
C HIS A 213 -7.43 -6.54 -0.79
N ALA A 214 -7.77 -7.03 0.39
CA ALA A 214 -7.03 -6.70 1.62
C ALA A 214 -5.75 -7.54 1.71
N LEU A 215 -4.60 -6.87 1.75
CA LEU A 215 -3.28 -7.46 1.98
C LEU A 215 -2.70 -6.90 3.28
N LYS A 216 -3.01 -7.56 4.40
CA LYS A 216 -2.60 -7.10 5.74
C LYS A 216 -1.13 -7.39 6.01
N VAL A 217 -0.33 -6.33 6.01
CA VAL A 217 1.12 -6.37 6.30
C VAL A 217 1.50 -5.63 7.57
N CYS A 218 0.56 -4.86 8.14
CA CYS A 218 0.78 -4.04 9.32
C CYS A 218 -0.11 -4.50 10.47
N GLY A 219 0.43 -4.54 11.69
CA GLY A 219 -0.35 -4.74 12.90
C GLY A 219 -1.09 -3.47 13.33
N SER A 220 -1.96 -3.58 14.33
CA SER A 220 -2.77 -2.47 14.89
C SER A 220 -1.95 -1.24 15.34
N GLY A 221 -0.65 -1.40 15.60
CA GLY A 221 0.28 -0.31 15.88
C GLY A 221 0.89 0.36 14.65
N GLY A 222 0.42 0.06 13.43
CA GLY A 222 0.87 0.67 12.18
C GLY A 222 2.28 0.30 11.74
N GLN A 223 2.88 -0.74 12.31
CA GLN A 223 4.21 -1.18 11.94
C GLN A 223 4.18 -2.37 10.98
N CYS A 224 4.85 -2.24 9.85
CA CYS A 224 4.83 -3.17 8.74
C CYS A 224 6.25 -3.64 8.42
N ARG A 225 6.50 -4.95 8.33
CA ARG A 225 7.83 -5.47 7.97
C ARG A 225 8.08 -5.32 6.47
N THR A 226 9.29 -4.96 6.09
CA THR A 226 9.69 -4.88 4.67
C THR A 226 9.44 -6.20 3.94
N SER A 227 9.78 -7.35 4.55
CA SER A 227 9.55 -8.67 3.95
C SER A 227 8.07 -8.97 3.68
N ALA A 228 7.17 -8.59 4.60
CA ALA A 228 5.73 -8.75 4.42
C ALA A 228 5.21 -7.89 3.26
N ILE A 229 5.64 -6.62 3.18
CA ILE A 229 5.26 -5.72 2.08
C ILE A 229 5.74 -6.27 0.73
N VAL A 230 6.99 -6.72 0.64
CA VAL A 230 7.54 -7.33 -0.59
C VAL A 230 6.74 -8.57 -1.01
N GLU A 231 6.37 -9.40 -0.04
CA GLU A 231 5.57 -10.60 -0.33
C GLU A 231 4.15 -10.24 -0.77
N ALA A 232 3.53 -9.23 -0.16
CA ALA A 232 2.22 -8.73 -0.55
C ALA A 232 2.23 -8.14 -1.98
N ILE A 233 3.23 -7.34 -2.34
CA ILE A 233 3.39 -6.80 -3.70
C ILE A 233 3.55 -7.94 -4.71
N ARG A 234 4.42 -8.92 -4.42
CA ARG A 234 4.57 -10.09 -5.28
C ARG A 234 3.25 -10.87 -5.40
N TYR A 235 2.55 -11.05 -4.28
CA TYR A 235 1.29 -11.77 -4.26
C TYR A 235 0.23 -11.10 -5.16
N ALA A 236 0.02 -9.79 -5.01
CA ALA A 236 -0.89 -9.04 -5.86
C ALA A 236 -0.52 -9.15 -7.35
N ALA A 237 0.77 -9.06 -7.66
CA ALA A 237 1.27 -9.22 -9.03
C ALA A 237 1.04 -10.63 -9.60
N ASP A 238 1.21 -11.68 -8.78
CA ASP A 238 0.95 -13.08 -9.18
C ASP A 238 -0.55 -13.37 -9.38
N GLN A 239 -1.43 -12.64 -8.66
CA GLN A 239 -2.89 -12.70 -8.88
C GLN A 239 -3.31 -11.99 -10.17
N GLY A 240 -2.49 -11.06 -10.66
CA GLY A 240 -2.79 -10.27 -11.86
C GLY A 240 -3.78 -9.15 -11.59
N TRP A 241 -3.83 -8.62 -10.36
CA TRP A 241 -4.63 -7.43 -10.03
C TRP A 241 -4.03 -6.19 -10.68
N ASP A 242 -4.84 -5.15 -10.85
CA ASP A 242 -4.49 -4.00 -11.67
C ASP A 242 -3.62 -2.98 -10.95
N VAL A 243 -3.99 -2.65 -9.71
CA VAL A 243 -3.38 -1.59 -8.89
C VAL A 243 -2.95 -2.13 -7.53
N ILE A 244 -1.83 -1.65 -7.03
CA ILE A 244 -1.40 -1.84 -5.64
C ILE A 244 -1.29 -0.48 -4.98
N ASN A 245 -2.07 -0.22 -3.93
CA ASN A 245 -1.91 0.98 -3.11
C ASN A 245 -1.03 0.71 -1.89
N LEU A 246 -0.05 1.60 -1.66
CA LEU A 246 0.90 1.57 -0.55
C LEU A 246 0.87 2.90 0.21
N SER A 247 -0.02 2.98 1.20
CA SER A 247 -0.14 4.14 2.11
C SER A 247 0.83 4.05 3.30
N LEU A 248 2.08 3.69 3.01
CA LEU A 248 3.14 3.44 4.00
C LEU A 248 4.51 3.84 3.46
N GLY A 249 5.43 4.15 4.35
CA GLY A 249 6.76 4.57 3.92
C GLY A 249 7.84 4.57 4.99
N SER A 250 9.06 4.80 4.53
CA SER A 250 10.27 4.92 5.35
C SER A 250 11.26 5.88 4.70
N PRO A 251 12.05 6.65 5.48
CA PRO A 251 13.09 7.49 4.91
C PRO A 251 14.33 6.71 4.43
N GLN A 252 14.40 5.41 4.63
CA GLN A 252 15.55 4.60 4.27
C GLN A 252 15.29 3.77 3.01
N GLU A 253 16.28 3.74 2.13
CA GLU A 253 16.30 2.87 0.95
C GLU A 253 16.11 1.39 1.31
N SER A 254 15.43 0.67 0.45
CA SER A 254 15.22 -0.77 0.54
C SER A 254 15.33 -1.43 -0.84
N PRO A 255 16.48 -2.00 -1.18
CA PRO A 255 16.64 -2.77 -2.41
C PRO A 255 15.56 -3.83 -2.62
N ALA A 256 15.05 -4.45 -1.53
CA ALA A 256 13.99 -5.44 -1.62
C ALA A 256 12.67 -4.82 -2.12
N LEU A 257 12.28 -3.64 -1.61
CA LEU A 257 11.09 -2.92 -2.11
C LEU A 257 11.26 -2.48 -3.56
N GLN A 258 12.46 -2.03 -3.96
CA GLN A 258 12.71 -1.72 -5.36
C GLN A 258 12.52 -2.93 -6.27
N GLN A 259 13.01 -4.12 -5.85
CA GLN A 259 12.81 -5.34 -6.63
C GLN A 259 11.34 -5.79 -6.66
N ALA A 260 10.59 -5.56 -5.60
CA ALA A 260 9.15 -5.82 -5.57
C ALA A 260 8.39 -4.91 -6.55
N GLY A 261 8.70 -3.61 -6.59
CA GLY A 261 8.14 -2.68 -7.57
C GLY A 261 8.47 -3.09 -9.02
N LYS A 262 9.74 -3.47 -9.29
CA LYS A 262 10.14 -4.03 -10.60
C LYS A 262 9.34 -5.27 -10.98
N TYR A 263 9.07 -6.13 -10.00
CA TYR A 263 8.28 -7.33 -10.21
C TYR A 263 6.86 -6.99 -10.61
N ALA A 264 6.18 -6.13 -9.83
CA ALA A 264 4.81 -5.68 -10.09
C ALA A 264 4.67 -5.02 -11.46
N ARG A 265 5.54 -4.05 -11.79
CA ARG A 265 5.53 -3.36 -13.10
C ARG A 265 5.68 -4.31 -14.28
N LYS A 266 6.57 -5.30 -14.17
CA LYS A 266 6.78 -6.29 -15.25
C LYS A 266 5.66 -7.32 -15.34
N ALA A 267 4.94 -7.54 -14.26
CA ALA A 267 3.72 -8.33 -14.26
C ALA A 267 2.52 -7.56 -14.84
N GLY A 268 2.66 -6.25 -15.10
CA GLY A 268 1.60 -5.40 -15.65
C GLY A 268 0.74 -4.72 -14.58
N VAL A 269 1.19 -4.67 -13.34
CA VAL A 269 0.48 -4.06 -12.20
C VAL A 269 1.04 -2.67 -11.92
N LEU A 270 0.18 -1.70 -11.57
CA LEU A 270 0.56 -0.33 -11.24
C LEU A 270 0.68 -0.14 -9.72
N PRO A 271 1.89 -0.04 -9.13
CA PRO A 271 2.03 0.30 -7.72
C PRO A 271 2.01 1.81 -7.51
N VAL A 272 1.07 2.28 -6.69
CA VAL A 272 0.90 3.68 -6.26
C VAL A 272 1.38 3.80 -4.81
N ALA A 273 2.17 4.83 -4.50
CA ALA A 273 2.77 4.97 -3.17
C ALA A 273 2.74 6.40 -2.64
N ALA A 274 2.44 6.54 -1.36
CA ALA A 274 2.45 7.81 -0.64
C ALA A 274 3.88 8.38 -0.53
N ALA A 275 4.06 9.66 -0.89
CA ALA A 275 5.37 10.35 -0.86
C ALA A 275 5.97 10.48 0.55
N GLY A 276 5.12 10.52 1.59
CA GLY A 276 5.55 10.66 2.99
C GLY A 276 5.14 11.98 3.62
N ASN A 277 5.20 12.07 4.96
CA ASN A 277 4.70 13.21 5.74
C ASN A 277 5.81 13.92 6.53
N ARG A 278 6.91 14.27 5.86
CA ARG A 278 8.03 14.98 6.51
C ARG A 278 8.01 16.49 6.34
N GLY A 279 7.08 17.03 5.52
CA GLY A 279 6.88 18.46 5.35
C GLY A 279 8.13 19.23 4.93
N SER A 280 8.99 18.63 4.12
CA SER A 280 10.24 19.27 3.70
C SER A 280 10.63 18.91 2.28
N PRO A 281 11.36 19.81 1.57
CA PRO A 281 11.91 19.51 0.26
C PRO A 281 12.86 18.31 0.27
N ASP A 282 12.98 17.62 -0.86
CA ASP A 282 13.86 16.45 -1.06
C ASP A 282 13.66 15.39 0.02
N SER A 283 12.41 15.11 0.36
CA SER A 283 12.07 14.24 1.49
C SER A 283 11.13 13.09 1.12
N VAL A 284 10.92 12.81 -0.16
CA VAL A 284 10.13 11.67 -0.60
C VAL A 284 10.68 10.39 0.00
N GLY A 285 9.80 9.58 0.59
CA GLY A 285 10.15 8.34 1.27
C GLY A 285 10.15 7.14 0.32
N TYR A 286 10.63 6.01 0.82
CA TYR A 286 10.56 4.73 0.09
C TYR A 286 9.36 3.92 0.56
N PRO A 287 8.61 3.28 -0.37
CA PRO A 287 9.01 2.96 -1.74
C PRO A 287 8.77 4.06 -2.79
N ALA A 288 8.00 5.12 -2.51
CA ALA A 288 7.62 6.15 -3.47
C ALA A 288 8.81 6.77 -4.23
N ALA A 289 9.96 6.96 -3.59
CA ALA A 289 11.16 7.50 -4.23
C ALA A 289 11.81 6.59 -5.30
N TYR A 290 11.30 5.38 -5.50
CA TYR A 290 11.77 4.52 -6.59
C TYR A 290 10.91 4.71 -7.85
N PRO A 291 11.51 4.76 -9.05
CA PRO A 291 10.79 4.98 -10.31
C PRO A 291 9.84 3.84 -10.71
N GLU A 292 9.82 2.78 -9.95
CA GLU A 292 8.88 1.69 -10.12
C GLU A 292 7.50 1.96 -9.49
N TYR A 293 7.38 3.00 -8.66
CA TYR A 293 6.15 3.37 -7.97
C TYR A 293 5.68 4.73 -8.45
N LEU A 294 4.38 4.93 -8.57
CA LEU A 294 3.78 6.23 -8.83
C LEU A 294 3.71 7.01 -7.51
N ALA A 295 4.54 8.03 -7.36
CA ALA A 295 4.71 8.78 -6.12
C ALA A 295 3.66 9.89 -5.99
N VAL A 296 2.89 9.88 -4.89
CA VAL A 296 1.78 10.79 -4.68
C VAL A 296 2.04 11.75 -3.52
N SER A 297 2.05 13.06 -3.80
CA SER A 297 2.04 14.13 -2.80
C SER A 297 0.62 14.48 -2.37
N ALA A 298 0.48 15.21 -1.26
CA ALA A 298 -0.82 15.58 -0.70
C ALA A 298 -1.13 17.06 -0.86
N THR A 299 -2.37 17.38 -1.28
CA THR A 299 -2.94 18.75 -1.27
C THR A 299 -3.99 18.90 -0.20
N ASN A 300 -4.32 20.15 0.12
CA ASN A 300 -5.49 20.56 0.88
C ASN A 300 -6.60 21.09 -0.06
N ALA A 301 -7.75 21.47 0.50
CA ALA A 301 -8.90 21.93 -0.27
C ALA A 301 -8.72 23.35 -0.90
N ASP A 302 -7.62 24.03 -0.65
CA ASP A 302 -7.25 25.32 -1.28
C ASP A 302 -6.24 25.10 -2.44
N ASP A 303 -6.01 23.86 -2.87
CA ASP A 303 -4.99 23.43 -3.84
C ASP A 303 -3.55 23.76 -3.43
N ASP A 304 -3.34 24.03 -2.16
CA ASP A 304 -1.99 24.15 -1.63
C ASP A 304 -1.44 22.76 -1.28
N VAL A 305 -0.16 22.53 -1.56
CA VAL A 305 0.52 21.32 -1.07
C VAL A 305 0.48 21.34 0.45
N ALA A 306 -0.01 20.26 1.05
CA ALA A 306 -0.20 20.18 2.49
C ALA A 306 1.16 20.32 3.22
N GLU A 307 1.20 21.11 4.31
CA GLU A 307 2.44 21.41 5.04
C GLU A 307 3.22 20.15 5.49
N PHE A 308 2.52 19.05 5.72
CA PHE A 308 3.14 17.78 6.08
C PHE A 308 3.68 17.00 4.86
N SER A 309 3.22 17.28 3.62
CA SER A 309 3.59 16.48 2.46
C SER A 309 5.10 16.50 2.22
N SER A 310 5.68 15.32 2.04
CA SER A 310 7.01 15.22 1.48
C SER A 310 6.99 15.67 0.03
N THR A 311 8.00 16.41 -0.40
CA THR A 311 8.17 16.91 -1.76
C THR A 311 9.57 16.58 -2.29
N GLY A 312 9.74 16.55 -3.59
CA GLY A 312 11.01 16.24 -4.25
C GLY A 312 10.82 15.90 -5.73
N PRO A 313 11.91 15.75 -6.48
CA PRO A 313 11.87 15.44 -7.90
C PRO A 313 11.29 14.04 -8.22
N GLU A 314 11.02 13.24 -7.19
CA GLU A 314 10.41 11.92 -7.31
C GLU A 314 8.87 11.95 -7.26
N VAL A 315 8.26 13.11 -6.95
CA VAL A 315 6.80 13.26 -6.98
C VAL A 315 6.32 13.20 -8.42
N ASP A 316 5.41 12.28 -8.72
CA ASP A 316 4.82 12.09 -10.04
C ASP A 316 3.51 12.85 -10.21
N VAL A 317 2.68 12.90 -9.15
CA VAL A 317 1.34 13.51 -9.17
C VAL A 317 0.92 13.92 -7.75
N ALA A 318 0.06 14.93 -7.65
CA ALA A 318 -0.58 15.34 -6.40
C ALA A 318 -2.02 14.81 -6.32
N ALA A 319 -2.53 14.67 -5.10
CA ALA A 319 -3.93 14.34 -4.85
C ALA A 319 -4.40 14.86 -3.48
N PRO A 320 -5.72 14.96 -3.22
CA PRO A 320 -6.29 15.35 -1.94
C PRO A 320 -5.78 14.48 -0.78
N GLY A 321 -5.21 15.11 0.26
CA GLY A 321 -4.63 14.38 1.39
C GLY A 321 -4.83 15.03 2.75
N ALA A 322 -5.41 16.23 2.81
CA ALA A 322 -5.69 16.92 4.07
C ALA A 322 -7.19 16.97 4.36
N GLY A 323 -7.61 16.53 5.54
CA GLY A 323 -9.01 16.53 5.93
C GLY A 323 -9.89 15.58 5.11
N VAL A 324 -9.36 14.44 4.70
CA VAL A 324 -10.08 13.46 3.88
C VAL A 324 -11.00 12.63 4.75
N CYS A 325 -12.31 12.72 4.51
CA CYS A 325 -13.31 11.87 5.13
C CYS A 325 -13.43 10.55 4.39
N SER A 326 -13.43 9.44 5.11
CA SER A 326 -13.61 8.10 4.55
C SER A 326 -14.11 7.09 5.58
N SER A 327 -14.38 5.87 5.13
CA SER A 327 -14.73 4.73 5.96
C SER A 327 -13.66 4.49 7.04
N PHE A 328 -14.07 4.07 8.23
CA PHE A 328 -13.17 3.71 9.32
C PHE A 328 -13.75 2.54 10.10
N VAL A 329 -12.94 1.83 10.88
CA VAL A 329 -13.46 0.77 11.75
C VAL A 329 -14.50 1.38 12.69
N ASP A 330 -15.70 0.80 12.71
CA ASP A 330 -16.86 1.27 13.48
C ASP A 330 -17.42 2.65 13.05
N GLY A 331 -17.18 3.11 11.80
CA GLY A 331 -17.78 4.35 11.29
C GLY A 331 -16.92 5.10 10.27
N TYR A 332 -16.77 6.40 10.45
CA TYR A 332 -16.11 7.32 9.51
C TYR A 332 -15.14 8.23 10.26
N GLU A 333 -14.01 8.53 9.64
CA GLU A 333 -13.02 9.42 10.23
C GLU A 333 -12.38 10.32 9.16
N SER A 334 -11.96 11.50 9.60
CA SER A 334 -11.18 12.42 8.76
C SER A 334 -9.71 12.31 9.11
N LEU A 335 -8.87 12.02 8.12
CA LEU A 335 -7.43 11.86 8.30
C LEU A 335 -6.64 12.82 7.40
N ASP A 336 -5.41 13.13 7.85
CA ASP A 336 -4.39 13.85 7.10
C ASP A 336 -3.23 12.93 6.74
N GLY A 337 -2.74 13.01 5.52
CA GLY A 337 -1.56 12.27 5.10
C GLY A 337 -1.45 12.08 3.61
N THR A 338 -0.24 11.86 3.11
CA THR A 338 -0.05 11.32 1.76
C THR A 338 -0.62 9.90 1.63
N SER A 339 -0.90 9.23 2.77
CA SER A 339 -1.68 7.99 2.83
C SER A 339 -3.13 8.15 2.38
N MET A 340 -3.70 9.36 2.46
CA MET A 340 -5.04 9.67 1.96
C MET A 340 -4.99 10.15 0.52
N ALA A 341 -3.87 10.71 0.09
CA ALA A 341 -3.66 11.13 -1.29
C ALA A 341 -3.46 9.94 -2.24
N SER A 342 -2.61 8.99 -1.88
CA SER A 342 -2.33 7.82 -2.74
C SER A 342 -3.57 7.00 -3.12
N PRO A 343 -4.57 6.75 -2.25
CA PRO A 343 -5.77 6.03 -2.64
C PRO A 343 -6.66 6.78 -3.66
N HIS A 344 -6.66 8.11 -3.71
CA HIS A 344 -7.33 8.85 -4.80
C HIS A 344 -6.73 8.48 -6.15
N VAL A 345 -5.40 8.45 -6.23
CA VAL A 345 -4.68 8.05 -7.46
C VAL A 345 -4.87 6.57 -7.77
N ALA A 346 -4.93 5.71 -6.76
CA ALA A 346 -5.17 4.28 -6.95
C ALA A 346 -6.59 4.01 -7.49
N GLY A 347 -7.60 4.73 -6.98
CA GLY A 347 -8.96 4.69 -7.51
C GLY A 347 -9.06 5.24 -8.94
N ALA A 348 -8.41 6.37 -9.22
CA ALA A 348 -8.31 6.92 -10.58
C ALA A 348 -7.67 5.92 -11.55
N ALA A 349 -6.60 5.26 -11.13
CA ALA A 349 -5.94 4.22 -11.91
C ALA A 349 -6.86 3.03 -12.17
N ALA A 350 -7.62 2.58 -11.16
CA ALA A 350 -8.58 1.50 -11.32
C ALA A 350 -9.66 1.83 -12.36
N GLN A 351 -10.16 3.06 -12.39
CA GLN A 351 -11.15 3.48 -13.41
C GLN A 351 -10.54 3.47 -14.82
N VAL A 352 -9.32 4.01 -14.99
CA VAL A 352 -8.67 4.04 -16.31
C VAL A 352 -8.31 2.64 -16.80
N LEU A 353 -7.86 1.74 -15.91
CA LEU A 353 -7.57 0.35 -16.25
C LEU A 353 -8.84 -0.44 -16.60
N ALA A 354 -9.95 -0.19 -15.89
CA ALA A 354 -11.26 -0.77 -16.22
C ALA A 354 -11.79 -0.33 -17.61
N ASP A 355 -11.37 0.85 -18.10
CA ASP A 355 -11.65 1.33 -19.47
C ASP A 355 -10.84 0.57 -20.55
N GLY A 356 -9.88 -0.26 -20.17
CA GLY A 356 -9.15 -1.20 -21.03
C GLY A 356 -7.70 -0.85 -21.34
N ASP A 357 -7.11 0.11 -20.65
CA ASP A 357 -5.69 0.44 -20.77
C ASP A 357 -4.81 -0.61 -20.06
N ASP A 358 -3.56 -0.72 -20.48
CA ASP A 358 -2.52 -1.39 -19.67
C ASP A 358 -1.96 -0.42 -18.61
N ALA A 359 -1.28 -0.96 -17.58
CA ALA A 359 -0.74 -0.16 -16.47
C ALA A 359 0.15 1.02 -16.92
N ALA A 360 0.94 0.85 -17.98
CA ALA A 360 1.79 1.91 -18.49
C ALA A 360 1.02 2.97 -19.30
N ALA A 361 -0.07 2.59 -19.96
CA ALA A 361 -0.97 3.51 -20.64
C ALA A 361 -1.83 4.28 -19.62
N ALA A 362 -2.35 3.61 -18.60
CA ALA A 362 -3.12 4.22 -17.53
C ALA A 362 -2.29 5.28 -16.77
N GLU A 363 -1.05 4.94 -16.37
CA GLU A 363 -0.13 5.89 -15.74
C GLU A 363 0.10 7.14 -16.62
N ARG A 364 0.37 6.95 -17.91
CA ARG A 364 0.54 8.10 -18.83
C ARG A 364 -0.72 8.94 -18.93
N ARG A 365 -1.91 8.31 -19.04
CA ARG A 365 -3.19 9.06 -19.10
C ARG A 365 -3.38 9.91 -17.84
N LEU A 366 -3.16 9.34 -16.67
CA LEU A 366 -3.28 10.07 -15.40
C LEU A 366 -2.33 11.25 -15.32
N LEU A 367 -1.07 11.07 -15.74
CA LEU A 367 -0.06 12.15 -15.71
C LEU A 367 -0.29 13.19 -16.79
N ASP A 368 -0.68 12.78 -18.01
CA ASP A 368 -0.90 13.70 -19.14
C ASP A 368 -2.19 14.55 -18.97
N SER A 369 -3.16 14.07 -18.17
CA SER A 369 -4.42 14.75 -17.88
C SER A 369 -4.45 15.51 -16.54
N ALA A 370 -3.40 15.37 -15.72
CA ALA A 370 -3.32 16.02 -14.42
C ALA A 370 -3.41 17.55 -14.54
N GLU A 371 -4.19 18.17 -13.65
CA GLU A 371 -4.41 19.60 -13.63
C GLU A 371 -3.21 20.34 -13.04
N ASP A 372 -2.66 21.35 -13.76
CA ASP A 372 -1.63 22.22 -13.23
C ASP A 372 -2.23 23.21 -12.21
N ILE A 373 -2.04 22.96 -10.93
CA ILE A 373 -2.47 23.80 -9.82
C ILE A 373 -1.48 24.94 -9.50
N GLY A 374 -0.51 25.18 -10.39
CA GLY A 374 0.43 26.31 -10.31
C GLY A 374 1.51 26.14 -9.23
N LYS A 375 1.78 24.91 -8.81
CA LYS A 375 2.88 24.59 -7.88
C LYS A 375 4.13 24.12 -8.65
N PRO A 376 5.32 24.16 -8.01
CA PRO A 376 6.52 23.57 -8.61
C PRO A 376 6.36 22.08 -8.88
N ASP A 377 7.00 21.57 -9.95
CA ASP A 377 6.98 20.12 -10.31
C ASP A 377 7.42 19.21 -9.13
N ALA A 378 8.33 19.68 -8.28
CA ALA A 378 8.76 18.94 -7.10
C ALA A 378 7.68 18.82 -6.00
N GLU A 379 6.57 19.53 -6.13
CA GLU A 379 5.45 19.56 -5.19
C GLU A 379 4.22 18.88 -5.76
N GLN A 380 3.86 19.18 -7.01
CA GLN A 380 2.66 18.65 -7.67
C GLN A 380 2.95 17.51 -8.67
N GLY A 381 4.22 17.26 -9.03
CA GLY A 381 4.53 16.37 -10.15
C GLY A 381 3.97 16.89 -11.47
N ALA A 382 3.22 16.07 -12.18
CA ALA A 382 2.50 16.47 -13.39
C ALA A 382 1.32 17.43 -13.11
N GLY A 383 0.81 17.45 -11.90
CA GLY A 383 -0.36 18.23 -11.46
C GLY A 383 -1.19 17.49 -10.43
N LEU A 384 -2.40 17.97 -10.18
CA LEU A 384 -3.41 17.26 -9.39
C LEU A 384 -4.10 16.21 -10.28
N VAL A 385 -4.28 15.00 -9.77
CA VAL A 385 -4.97 13.94 -10.51
C VAL A 385 -6.40 14.35 -10.85
N ASP A 386 -6.82 14.13 -12.10
CA ASP A 386 -8.15 14.43 -12.62
C ASP A 386 -8.70 13.17 -13.34
N VAL A 387 -9.71 12.58 -12.74
CA VAL A 387 -10.30 11.31 -13.19
C VAL A 387 -11.12 11.52 -14.46
N ALA A 388 -11.93 12.57 -14.51
CA ALA A 388 -12.77 12.86 -15.68
C ALA A 388 -11.93 13.16 -16.91
N ALA A 389 -10.92 14.03 -16.80
CA ALA A 389 -10.00 14.31 -17.90
C ALA A 389 -9.20 13.08 -18.32
N ALA A 390 -8.74 12.24 -17.37
CA ALA A 390 -8.08 10.98 -17.70
C ALA A 390 -8.98 10.03 -18.51
N LEU A 391 -10.26 10.04 -18.28
CA LEU A 391 -11.25 9.24 -19.02
C LEU A 391 -11.76 9.93 -20.31
N GLY A 392 -11.34 11.19 -20.53
CA GLY A 392 -11.71 11.96 -21.73
C GLY A 392 -13.08 12.64 -21.61
N TYR A 393 -13.57 12.82 -20.40
CA TYR A 393 -14.77 13.61 -20.11
C TYR A 393 -14.43 15.09 -19.92
N ASP A 394 -15.45 15.95 -19.93
CA ASP A 394 -15.30 17.38 -19.65
C ASP A 394 -15.14 17.56 -18.13
N SER A 395 -13.97 17.99 -17.74
CA SER A 395 -13.61 18.15 -16.36
C SER A 395 -13.80 19.61 -15.96
N SER A 396 -14.61 19.84 -14.94
CA SER A 396 -14.76 21.14 -14.31
C SER A 396 -15.24 20.92 -12.89
N ASP A 397 -14.40 21.21 -11.92
CA ASP A 397 -14.79 21.20 -10.51
C ASP A 397 -16.02 22.12 -10.32
N ASP A 398 -17.15 21.52 -10.01
CA ASP A 398 -18.41 22.22 -9.80
C ASP A 398 -18.63 22.61 -8.33
N GLY A 399 -17.72 22.19 -7.43
CA GLY A 399 -17.71 22.51 -5.99
C GLY A 399 -18.92 21.94 -5.25
N THR A 400 -19.44 20.79 -5.70
CA THR A 400 -20.61 20.16 -5.07
C THR A 400 -20.24 19.26 -3.90
N GLY A 401 -18.97 18.93 -3.73
CA GLY A 401 -18.48 18.13 -2.62
C GLY A 401 -18.66 18.77 -1.25
N ASP A 402 -18.78 17.92 -0.24
CA ASP A 402 -18.75 18.36 1.15
C ASP A 402 -17.34 18.86 1.51
N GLY A 403 -17.24 19.90 2.31
CA GLY A 403 -15.94 20.48 2.69
C GLY A 403 -15.01 19.48 3.42
N PRO A 404 -13.75 19.90 3.68
CA PRO A 404 -12.79 19.06 4.38
C PRO A 404 -13.31 18.54 5.73
N GLY A 405 -13.00 17.29 6.05
CA GLY A 405 -13.47 16.60 7.24
C GLY A 405 -14.77 15.82 7.01
N CYS A 406 -15.14 15.02 7.99
CA CYS A 406 -16.44 14.35 7.96
C CYS A 406 -17.51 15.29 8.51
N PRO A 407 -18.56 15.64 7.73
CA PRO A 407 -19.66 16.47 8.23
C PRO A 407 -20.40 15.77 9.36
N ASN A 408 -20.86 16.56 10.36
CA ASN A 408 -21.61 16.08 11.53
C ASN A 408 -23.06 15.75 11.18
#